data_c11bd5d3b7883bbe3ab287bb9ae1a6b0
#
_entry.id   c11bd5d3b7883bbe3ab287bb9ae1a6b0
#
_cell.length_a   1.000
_cell.length_b   1.000
_cell.length_c   1.000
_cell.angle_alpha   90.00
_cell.angle_beta   90.00
_cell.angle_gamma   90.00
#
_symmetry.space_group_name_H-M   'P 1'
#
loop_
_entity.id
_entity.type
_entity.pdbx_description
1 polymer ?
#
loop_
_entity_poly.entity_id
_entity_poly.type
_entity_poly.pdbx_seq_one_letter_code
_entity_poly.pdbx_strand_id
1 'polypeptide(L)'
;MVHSGALAARLTSAPQRHDFAGPPFRPKKRVLMVTDGTSILVVDDEENLRNLLTKILREDGYAVETAADGEEGLAKYKAGRYHLVLLDLKLPKLDGMSVLRSIKEFNPDALVIIITAFSTIDTAIQAIKLGAYHYVGKPFRPEELMIVVNQALERSRLMQENRALQQELMRTFKFEGIVGESPKMRDVLRLAAAVAPTDATVLIYGETGTGKELLARSIHFQSPRANGPFVVVNCGAIPETLLETELFGHEKGAFTSAITSHVGRFERGQDGTIFLDEIADMSLSMQVKLLRVLQERVIERVGGNKPIDVNARVVAATNKDLKKAIADGRFREDLYYRLAVMPLELPALRDRKEDIQVLAYHFVNKYAVAFGKRIKGFTPSWSTPCSGSSSWPPGNSSTPRRSGWTNSRPRERSFPRRSRWATLNAGTSMPS
;
A
#
# COMPACT_ATOMS: atom_id res chain seq x y z
N MET A 1 -3.51 87.14 2.30
CA MET A 1 -3.23 87.39 0.86
C MET A 1 -3.37 86.06 0.16
N VAL A 2 -4.48 85.87 -0.54
CA VAL A 2 -4.58 85.65 -2.00
C VAL A 2 -4.19 84.21 -2.40
N HIS A 3 -4.93 83.41 -3.00
CA HIS A 3 -6.08 83.17 -3.91
C HIS A 3 -6.32 81.68 -3.89
N SER A 4 -7.51 81.18 -3.69
CA SER A 4 -8.59 81.04 -4.67
C SER A 4 -8.25 80.20 -5.87
N GLY A 5 -8.97 79.12 -6.05
CA GLY A 5 -9.02 78.34 -7.29
C GLY A 5 -9.83 77.07 -7.18
N ALA A 6 -11.12 77.21 -7.38
CA ALA A 6 -12.09 76.14 -7.53
C ALA A 6 -11.80 75.30 -8.78
N LEU A 7 -12.03 74.00 -8.73
CA LEU A 7 -12.56 73.26 -9.86
C LEU A 7 -13.43 72.08 -9.37
N ALA A 8 -14.72 72.30 -9.40
CA ALA A 8 -15.72 71.24 -9.33
C ALA A 8 -15.89 70.66 -10.73
N ALA A 9 -15.67 69.37 -10.89
CA ALA A 9 -16.16 68.62 -12.08
C ALA A 9 -16.43 67.18 -11.72
N ARG A 10 -17.72 66.90 -11.60
CA ARG A 10 -18.42 65.69 -12.09
C ARG A 10 -17.66 64.37 -12.09
N LEU A 11 -18.05 63.48 -11.22
CA LEU A 11 -18.03 62.04 -11.48
C LEU A 11 -19.34 61.40 -10.97
N THR A 12 -20.37 61.44 -11.84
CA THR A 12 -21.48 60.50 -11.80
C THR A 12 -21.14 59.36 -12.75
N SER A 13 -20.77 58.21 -12.22
CA SER A 13 -20.95 56.95 -12.91
C SER A 13 -20.95 55.83 -11.85
N ALA A 14 -22.16 55.31 -11.60
CA ALA A 14 -22.34 54.11 -10.81
C ALA A 14 -21.63 52.91 -11.49
N PRO A 15 -21.00 52.00 -10.74
CA PRO A 15 -20.46 50.80 -11.32
C PRO A 15 -21.59 49.90 -11.80
N GLN A 16 -21.54 49.53 -13.08
CA GLN A 16 -22.37 48.49 -13.66
C GLN A 16 -22.12 47.20 -12.89
N ARG A 17 -23.19 46.62 -12.35
CA ARG A 17 -23.22 45.24 -11.85
C ARG A 17 -23.03 44.34 -13.05
N HIS A 18 -21.84 43.76 -13.21
CA HIS A 18 -21.67 42.61 -14.02
C HIS A 18 -22.32 41.42 -13.32
N ASP A 19 -23.49 41.02 -13.79
CA ASP A 19 -24.12 39.76 -13.49
C ASP A 19 -23.22 38.65 -14.04
N PHE A 20 -22.33 38.12 -13.19
CA PHE A 20 -21.69 36.82 -13.41
C PHE A 20 -22.73 35.71 -13.17
N ALA A 21 -23.63 35.52 -14.12
CA ALA A 21 -24.38 34.29 -14.24
C ALA A 21 -23.37 33.24 -14.79
N GLY A 22 -22.64 32.60 -13.90
CA GLY A 22 -21.89 31.38 -14.22
C GLY A 22 -22.87 30.33 -14.79
N PRO A 23 -22.42 29.46 -15.70
CA PRO A 23 -23.29 28.43 -16.27
C PRO A 23 -23.93 27.63 -15.14
N PRO A 24 -25.23 27.25 -15.27
CA PRO A 24 -25.95 26.54 -14.23
C PRO A 24 -25.15 25.28 -13.88
N PHE A 25 -24.89 25.12 -12.58
CA PHE A 25 -24.26 23.94 -11.99
C PHE A 25 -25.06 22.70 -12.44
N ARG A 26 -24.65 22.07 -13.52
CA ARG A 26 -25.16 20.73 -13.90
C ARG A 26 -24.57 19.77 -12.89
N PRO A 27 -25.38 19.08 -12.07
CA PRO A 27 -24.85 18.02 -11.21
C PRO A 27 -24.17 17.00 -12.15
N LYS A 28 -22.88 16.77 -11.88
CA LYS A 28 -22.12 15.72 -12.59
C LYS A 28 -22.97 14.46 -12.50
N LYS A 29 -23.23 13.81 -13.66
CA LYS A 29 -23.88 12.51 -13.74
C LYS A 29 -23.34 11.64 -12.60
N ARG A 30 -24.26 11.27 -11.69
CA ARG A 30 -24.02 10.28 -10.65
C ARG A 30 -23.31 9.09 -11.33
N VAL A 31 -22.06 8.88 -11.01
CA VAL A 31 -21.37 7.64 -11.38
C VAL A 31 -22.17 6.57 -10.64
N LEU A 32 -23.00 5.84 -11.35
CA LEU A 32 -23.64 4.63 -10.86
C LEU A 32 -22.52 3.70 -10.44
N MET A 33 -22.12 3.77 -9.17
CA MET A 33 -21.34 2.71 -8.57
C MET A 33 -22.24 1.47 -8.64
N VAL A 34 -21.69 0.41 -9.18
CA VAL A 34 -22.34 -0.91 -9.20
C VAL A 34 -22.53 -1.31 -7.74
N THR A 35 -23.74 -1.10 -7.23
CA THR A 35 -24.14 -1.42 -5.85
C THR A 35 -24.73 -2.82 -5.73
N ASP A 36 -24.51 -3.66 -6.76
CA ASP A 36 -25.01 -5.04 -6.79
C ASP A 36 -24.58 -5.82 -5.55
N GLY A 37 -25.56 -6.08 -4.68
CA GLY A 37 -25.39 -6.91 -3.50
C GLY A 37 -25.11 -6.18 -2.17
N THR A 38 -25.08 -4.85 -2.12
CA THR A 38 -24.88 -4.13 -0.84
C THR A 38 -26.19 -4.06 -0.05
N SER A 39 -26.22 -4.74 1.13
CA SER A 39 -27.38 -4.82 2.01
C SER A 39 -27.23 -3.88 3.21
N ILE A 40 -28.28 -3.13 3.52
CA ILE A 40 -28.36 -2.19 4.64
C ILE A 40 -29.53 -2.59 5.55
N LEU A 41 -29.28 -2.68 6.85
CA LEU A 41 -30.32 -2.88 7.86
C LEU A 41 -30.72 -1.53 8.46
N VAL A 42 -32.00 -1.21 8.48
CA VAL A 42 -32.56 -0.01 9.10
C VAL A 42 -33.36 -0.42 10.33
N VAL A 43 -32.94 0.07 11.50
CA VAL A 43 -33.59 -0.23 12.79
C VAL A 43 -34.08 1.08 13.39
N ASP A 44 -35.38 1.26 13.38
CA ASP A 44 -36.05 2.49 13.87
C ASP A 44 -37.50 2.12 14.22
N ASP A 45 -38.06 2.65 15.29
CA ASP A 45 -39.43 2.35 15.71
C ASP A 45 -40.49 3.14 14.92
N GLU A 46 -40.10 4.27 14.29
CA GLU A 46 -40.97 5.12 13.50
C GLU A 46 -41.15 4.57 12.08
N GLU A 47 -42.35 4.03 11.76
CA GLU A 47 -42.66 3.44 10.48
C GLU A 47 -42.48 4.40 9.29
N ASN A 48 -42.87 5.67 9.45
CA ASN A 48 -42.73 6.66 8.39
C ASN A 48 -41.26 6.89 8.02
N LEU A 49 -40.40 6.95 9.03
CA LEU A 49 -38.96 7.12 8.80
C LEU A 49 -38.32 5.89 8.19
N ARG A 50 -38.71 4.68 8.66
CA ARG A 50 -38.22 3.41 8.02
C ARG A 50 -38.60 3.38 6.54
N ASN A 51 -39.84 3.76 6.19
CA ASN A 51 -40.30 3.80 4.81
C ASN A 51 -39.54 4.83 3.98
N LEU A 52 -39.33 6.03 4.53
CA LEU A 52 -38.53 7.09 3.88
C LEU A 52 -37.08 6.63 3.62
N LEU A 53 -36.40 6.09 4.65
CA LEU A 53 -35.03 5.58 4.52
C LEU A 53 -34.95 4.44 3.51
N THR A 54 -35.90 3.52 3.56
CA THR A 54 -35.97 2.41 2.58
C THR A 54 -36.09 2.93 1.17
N LYS A 55 -36.94 3.94 0.93
CA LYS A 55 -37.12 4.54 -0.39
C LYS A 55 -35.82 5.18 -0.89
N ILE A 56 -35.21 6.06 -0.07
CA ILE A 56 -33.97 6.78 -0.41
C ILE A 56 -32.84 5.79 -0.75
N LEU A 57 -32.62 4.79 0.09
CA LEU A 57 -31.56 3.81 -0.09
C LEU A 57 -31.79 2.90 -1.30
N ARG A 58 -33.03 2.49 -1.55
CA ARG A 58 -33.38 1.68 -2.73
C ARG A 58 -33.24 2.46 -4.04
N GLU A 59 -33.55 3.76 -4.04
CA GLU A 59 -33.33 4.63 -5.20
C GLU A 59 -31.85 4.74 -5.57
N ASP A 60 -30.94 4.57 -4.61
CA ASP A 60 -29.49 4.49 -4.83
C ASP A 60 -28.98 3.06 -5.10
N GLY A 61 -29.89 2.05 -5.19
CA GLY A 61 -29.58 0.69 -5.60
C GLY A 61 -29.17 -0.25 -4.44
N TYR A 62 -29.39 0.13 -3.18
CA TYR A 62 -29.11 -0.72 -2.03
C TYR A 62 -30.26 -1.70 -1.74
N ALA A 63 -29.93 -2.92 -1.33
CA ALA A 63 -30.89 -3.84 -0.73
C ALA A 63 -31.15 -3.39 0.72
N VAL A 64 -32.42 -3.18 1.07
CA VAL A 64 -32.78 -2.67 2.40
C VAL A 64 -33.72 -3.62 3.10
N GLU A 65 -33.34 -3.97 4.32
CA GLU A 65 -34.17 -4.66 5.28
C GLU A 65 -34.42 -3.78 6.51
N THR A 66 -35.57 -3.90 7.14
CA THR A 66 -35.99 -3.01 8.23
C THR A 66 -36.34 -3.82 9.48
N ALA A 67 -36.16 -3.21 10.66
CA ALA A 67 -36.61 -3.73 11.94
C ALA A 67 -37.29 -2.61 12.73
N ALA A 68 -38.35 -2.93 13.47
CA ALA A 68 -39.13 -1.97 14.22
C ALA A 68 -38.72 -1.84 15.70
N ASP A 69 -37.85 -2.72 16.19
CA ASP A 69 -37.34 -2.67 17.55
C ASP A 69 -35.90 -3.23 17.63
N GLY A 70 -35.25 -3.04 18.78
CA GLY A 70 -33.86 -3.42 18.97
C GLY A 70 -33.63 -4.93 18.99
N GLU A 71 -34.59 -5.73 19.48
CA GLU A 71 -34.47 -7.19 19.50
C GLU A 71 -34.56 -7.76 18.09
N GLU A 72 -35.56 -7.31 17.30
CA GLU A 72 -35.70 -7.68 15.88
C GLU A 72 -34.47 -7.26 15.10
N GLY A 73 -33.97 -6.03 15.31
CA GLY A 73 -32.78 -5.51 14.64
C GLY A 73 -31.56 -6.38 14.92
N LEU A 74 -31.32 -6.73 16.18
CA LEU A 74 -30.20 -7.58 16.56
C LEU A 74 -30.33 -9.02 16.04
N ALA A 75 -31.54 -9.57 16.08
CA ALA A 75 -31.81 -10.90 15.57
C ALA A 75 -31.55 -10.98 14.05
N LYS A 76 -32.07 -10.01 13.28
CA LYS A 76 -31.82 -9.91 11.82
C LYS A 76 -30.33 -9.72 11.54
N TYR A 77 -29.63 -8.84 12.27
CA TYR A 77 -28.20 -8.64 12.08
C TYR A 77 -27.39 -9.92 12.28
N LYS A 78 -27.71 -10.73 13.29
CA LYS A 78 -27.02 -12.01 13.54
C LYS A 78 -27.35 -13.10 12.50
N ALA A 79 -28.56 -13.08 11.95
CA ALA A 79 -29.01 -14.05 10.94
C ALA A 79 -28.59 -13.70 9.51
N GLY A 80 -28.42 -12.40 9.21
CA GLY A 80 -28.16 -11.88 7.88
C GLY A 80 -26.71 -11.42 7.68
N ARG A 81 -26.44 -10.92 6.47
CA ARG A 81 -25.17 -10.26 6.13
C ARG A 81 -25.45 -8.83 5.69
N TYR A 82 -25.19 -7.87 6.55
CA TYR A 82 -25.37 -6.46 6.25
C TYR A 82 -24.04 -5.74 6.21
N HIS A 83 -23.91 -4.85 5.22
CA HIS A 83 -22.72 -4.03 5.02
C HIS A 83 -22.76 -2.77 5.88
N LEU A 84 -23.96 -2.33 6.26
CA LEU A 84 -24.20 -1.15 7.08
C LEU A 84 -25.48 -1.34 7.89
N VAL A 85 -25.49 -0.80 9.11
CA VAL A 85 -26.68 -0.69 9.95
C VAL A 85 -26.96 0.79 10.20
N LEU A 86 -28.18 1.24 9.93
CA LEU A 86 -28.73 2.52 10.38
C LEU A 86 -29.58 2.23 11.62
N LEU A 87 -29.22 2.80 12.75
CA LEU A 87 -29.77 2.42 14.06
C LEU A 87 -30.25 3.66 14.82
N ASP A 88 -31.53 3.67 15.22
CA ASP A 88 -31.99 4.64 16.22
C ASP A 88 -31.54 4.25 17.61
N LEU A 89 -31.30 5.23 18.47
CA LEU A 89 -31.00 5.02 19.87
C LEU A 89 -32.25 4.74 20.71
N LYS A 90 -33.38 5.40 20.39
CA LYS A 90 -34.64 5.15 21.09
C LYS A 90 -35.42 4.06 20.42
N LEU A 91 -35.28 2.88 20.93
CA LEU A 91 -36.00 1.72 20.43
C LEU A 91 -36.77 1.05 21.57
N PRO A 92 -37.95 0.46 21.29
CA PRO A 92 -38.64 -0.39 22.23
C PRO A 92 -37.87 -1.71 22.44
N LYS A 93 -38.16 -2.39 23.56
CA LYS A 93 -37.59 -3.66 24.02
C LYS A 93 -36.11 -3.59 24.35
N LEU A 94 -35.24 -3.34 23.36
CA LEU A 94 -33.80 -3.23 23.52
C LEU A 94 -33.33 -1.87 22.97
N ASP A 95 -32.73 -1.03 23.83
CA ASP A 95 -32.26 0.30 23.43
C ASP A 95 -31.11 0.22 22.42
N GLY A 96 -31.00 1.27 21.56
CA GLY A 96 -30.04 1.27 20.47
C GLY A 96 -28.56 1.24 20.91
N MET A 97 -28.23 1.74 22.10
CA MET A 97 -26.86 1.64 22.63
C MET A 97 -26.48 0.20 22.98
N SER A 98 -27.44 -0.55 23.53
CA SER A 98 -27.27 -1.98 23.80
C SER A 98 -27.20 -2.81 22.52
N VAL A 99 -28.01 -2.45 21.51
CA VAL A 99 -27.92 -3.05 20.16
C VAL A 99 -26.55 -2.78 19.54
N LEU A 100 -26.06 -1.54 19.57
CA LEU A 100 -24.73 -1.17 19.08
C LEU A 100 -23.63 -1.99 19.75
N ARG A 101 -23.66 -2.09 21.09
CA ARG A 101 -22.69 -2.89 21.86
C ARG A 101 -22.72 -4.34 21.43
N SER A 102 -23.89 -4.97 21.35
CA SER A 102 -24.07 -6.37 20.96
C SER A 102 -23.61 -6.64 19.52
N ILE A 103 -23.87 -5.71 18.59
CA ILE A 103 -23.38 -5.79 17.21
C ILE A 103 -21.84 -5.74 17.20
N LYS A 104 -21.22 -4.85 17.97
CA LYS A 104 -19.77 -4.69 18.03
C LYS A 104 -19.06 -5.83 18.75
N GLU A 105 -19.67 -6.44 19.74
CA GLU A 105 -19.18 -7.67 20.37
C GLU A 105 -19.21 -8.84 19.39
N PHE A 106 -20.27 -8.97 18.59
CA PHE A 106 -20.40 -9.99 17.57
C PHE A 106 -19.47 -9.78 16.37
N ASN A 107 -19.37 -8.53 15.91
CA ASN A 107 -18.49 -8.13 14.79
C ASN A 107 -17.90 -6.74 15.05
N PRO A 108 -16.64 -6.66 15.51
CA PRO A 108 -15.97 -5.37 15.79
C PRO A 108 -15.89 -4.44 14.58
N ASP A 109 -15.85 -5.00 13.38
CA ASP A 109 -15.72 -4.25 12.12
C ASP A 109 -17.08 -3.81 11.54
N ALA A 110 -18.21 -4.16 12.18
CA ALA A 110 -19.55 -3.76 11.72
C ALA A 110 -19.66 -2.25 11.55
N LEU A 111 -20.17 -1.80 10.42
CA LEU A 111 -20.49 -0.38 10.22
C LEU A 111 -21.87 -0.08 10.77
N VAL A 112 -21.92 0.79 11.76
CA VAL A 112 -23.15 1.25 12.38
C VAL A 112 -23.19 2.78 12.35
N ILE A 113 -24.20 3.36 11.73
CA ILE A 113 -24.51 4.80 11.78
C ILE A 113 -25.71 4.96 12.68
N ILE A 114 -25.55 5.83 13.69
CA ILE A 114 -26.64 6.17 14.60
C ILE A 114 -27.50 7.29 13.98
N ILE A 115 -28.82 7.13 14.01
CA ILE A 115 -29.79 8.16 13.59
C ILE A 115 -30.68 8.46 14.78
N THR A 116 -30.64 9.67 15.36
CA THR A 116 -31.37 9.95 16.58
C THR A 116 -31.86 11.40 16.68
N ALA A 117 -33.04 11.60 17.29
CA ALA A 117 -33.56 12.91 17.65
C ALA A 117 -32.87 13.50 18.91
N PHE A 118 -32.18 12.65 19.69
CA PHE A 118 -31.47 13.03 20.92
C PHE A 118 -29.98 13.17 20.68
N SER A 119 -29.60 14.18 19.92
CA SER A 119 -28.19 14.50 19.68
C SER A 119 -27.64 15.40 20.80
N THR A 120 -27.61 14.92 22.05
CA THR A 120 -26.71 15.56 23.01
C THR A 120 -25.26 15.18 22.64
N ILE A 121 -24.37 16.14 22.80
CA ILE A 121 -22.92 15.89 22.53
C ILE A 121 -22.45 14.65 23.28
N ASP A 122 -22.93 14.40 24.48
CA ASP A 122 -22.53 13.26 25.32
C ASP A 122 -22.98 11.91 24.74
N THR A 123 -24.22 11.80 24.23
CA THR A 123 -24.72 10.55 23.63
C THR A 123 -24.02 10.24 22.32
N ALA A 124 -23.71 11.24 21.50
CA ALA A 124 -22.92 11.07 20.29
C ALA A 124 -21.50 10.59 20.59
N ILE A 125 -20.83 11.19 21.60
CA ILE A 125 -19.50 10.78 22.04
C ILE A 125 -19.51 9.34 22.56
N GLN A 126 -20.53 8.96 23.34
CA GLN A 126 -20.66 7.59 23.84
C GLN A 126 -20.85 6.58 22.72
N ALA A 127 -21.69 6.87 21.73
CA ALA A 127 -21.89 6.00 20.57
C ALA A 127 -20.58 5.80 19.77
N ILE A 128 -19.83 6.87 19.54
CA ILE A 128 -18.52 6.77 18.86
C ILE A 128 -17.51 5.97 19.69
N LYS A 129 -17.46 6.18 21.02
CA LYS A 129 -16.61 5.37 21.91
C LYS A 129 -16.96 3.88 21.91
N LEU A 130 -18.24 3.54 21.74
CA LEU A 130 -18.71 2.16 21.58
C LEU A 130 -18.47 1.61 20.16
N GLY A 131 -17.91 2.39 19.27
CA GLY A 131 -17.51 1.98 17.93
C GLY A 131 -18.53 2.29 16.83
N ALA A 132 -19.51 3.15 17.04
CA ALA A 132 -20.31 3.65 15.92
C ALA A 132 -19.41 4.37 14.91
N TYR A 133 -19.68 4.16 13.63
CA TYR A 133 -18.93 4.82 12.55
C TYR A 133 -19.21 6.32 12.50
N HIS A 134 -20.48 6.69 12.63
CA HIS A 134 -20.95 8.07 12.61
C HIS A 134 -22.28 8.19 13.33
N TYR A 135 -22.71 9.44 13.59
CA TYR A 135 -24.06 9.73 14.03
C TYR A 135 -24.70 10.81 13.15
N VAL A 136 -26.01 10.77 12.99
CA VAL A 136 -26.83 11.74 12.23
C VAL A 136 -27.99 12.17 13.12
N GLY A 137 -28.14 13.49 13.37
CA GLY A 137 -29.23 14.05 14.17
C GLY A 137 -30.51 14.17 13.35
N LYS A 138 -31.66 13.78 13.92
CA LYS A 138 -32.99 14.06 13.36
C LYS A 138 -33.43 15.52 13.74
N PRO A 139 -34.00 16.36 12.84
CA PRO A 139 -34.24 16.05 11.43
C PRO A 139 -32.98 16.22 10.57
N PHE A 140 -32.82 15.36 9.58
CA PHE A 140 -31.70 15.39 8.64
C PHE A 140 -32.20 15.53 7.19
N ARG A 141 -31.32 15.98 6.30
CA ARG A 141 -31.59 16.00 4.86
C ARG A 141 -31.18 14.68 4.24
N PRO A 142 -31.94 14.13 3.29
CA PRO A 142 -31.57 12.90 2.58
C PRO A 142 -30.13 12.90 2.04
N GLU A 143 -29.69 14.04 1.49
CA GLU A 143 -28.38 14.21 0.91
C GLU A 143 -27.25 14.08 1.96
N GLU A 144 -27.47 14.60 3.17
CA GLU A 144 -26.52 14.53 4.30
C GLU A 144 -26.34 13.09 4.75
N LEU A 145 -27.44 12.34 4.91
CA LEU A 145 -27.39 10.92 5.26
C LEU A 145 -26.66 10.13 4.17
N MET A 146 -26.98 10.36 2.90
CA MET A 146 -26.37 9.64 1.80
C MET A 146 -24.86 9.89 1.67
N ILE A 147 -24.37 11.08 2.00
CA ILE A 147 -22.93 11.35 2.06
C ILE A 147 -22.27 10.43 3.10
N VAL A 148 -22.84 10.34 4.30
CA VAL A 148 -22.28 9.51 5.39
C VAL A 148 -22.37 8.02 5.05
N VAL A 149 -23.48 7.56 4.49
CA VAL A 149 -23.67 6.17 4.02
C VAL A 149 -22.64 5.80 2.98
N ASN A 150 -22.46 6.63 1.95
CA ASN A 150 -21.51 6.38 0.87
C ASN A 150 -20.05 6.36 1.38
N GLN A 151 -19.69 7.26 2.28
CA GLN A 151 -18.36 7.28 2.91
C GLN A 151 -18.10 6.02 3.75
N ALA A 152 -19.10 5.57 4.52
CA ALA A 152 -18.98 4.35 5.32
C ALA A 152 -18.78 3.11 4.43
N LEU A 153 -19.60 2.96 3.40
CA LEU A 153 -19.54 1.83 2.47
C LEU A 153 -18.24 1.82 1.65
N GLU A 154 -17.78 2.97 1.18
CA GLU A 154 -16.51 3.07 0.45
C GLU A 154 -15.32 2.69 1.35
N ARG A 155 -15.31 3.15 2.61
CA ARG A 155 -14.30 2.72 3.58
C ARG A 155 -14.30 1.22 3.79
N SER A 156 -15.50 0.61 3.93
CA SER A 156 -15.63 -0.85 4.08
C SER A 156 -15.07 -1.60 2.87
N ARG A 157 -15.44 -1.14 1.67
CA ARG A 157 -14.96 -1.70 0.41
C ARG A 157 -13.43 -1.66 0.33
N LEU A 158 -12.84 -0.51 0.57
CA LEU A 158 -11.38 -0.35 0.56
C LEU A 158 -10.69 -1.25 1.61
N MET A 159 -11.27 -1.40 2.79
CA MET A 159 -10.77 -2.32 3.81
C MET A 159 -10.85 -3.78 3.37
N GLN A 160 -11.95 -4.19 2.73
CA GLN A 160 -12.12 -5.56 2.21
C GLN A 160 -11.16 -5.85 1.04
N GLU A 161 -11.02 -4.90 0.11
CA GLU A 161 -10.05 -5.01 -0.98
C GLU A 161 -8.62 -5.12 -0.45
N ASN A 162 -8.26 -4.30 0.54
CA ASN A 162 -6.93 -4.36 1.17
C ASN A 162 -6.69 -5.73 1.84
N ARG A 163 -7.68 -6.24 2.60
CA ARG A 163 -7.60 -7.58 3.22
C ARG A 163 -7.47 -8.69 2.18
N ALA A 164 -8.23 -8.62 1.09
CA ALA A 164 -8.14 -9.60 0.01
C ALA A 164 -6.76 -9.59 -0.64
N LEU A 165 -6.22 -8.41 -0.95
CA LEU A 165 -4.87 -8.25 -1.50
C LEU A 165 -3.79 -8.77 -0.53
N GLN A 166 -3.92 -8.48 0.77
CA GLN A 166 -3.00 -9.01 1.79
C GLN A 166 -3.06 -10.53 1.86
N GLN A 167 -4.25 -11.14 1.82
CA GLN A 167 -4.40 -12.59 1.80
C GLN A 167 -3.80 -13.23 0.55
N GLU A 168 -3.94 -12.59 -0.61
CA GLU A 168 -3.31 -13.04 -1.85
C GLU A 168 -1.77 -12.98 -1.75
N LEU A 169 -1.23 -11.88 -1.19
CA LEU A 169 0.19 -11.77 -0.91
C LEU A 169 0.67 -12.86 0.06
N MET A 170 -0.06 -13.10 1.16
CA MET A 170 0.27 -14.17 2.10
C MET A 170 0.28 -15.56 1.45
N ARG A 171 -0.66 -15.84 0.53
CA ARG A 171 -0.66 -17.10 -0.23
C ARG A 171 0.52 -17.21 -1.18
N THR A 172 0.85 -16.11 -1.86
CA THR A 172 1.94 -16.05 -2.84
C THR A 172 3.31 -16.24 -2.19
N PHE A 173 3.51 -15.73 -0.97
CA PHE A 173 4.79 -15.77 -0.25
C PHE A 173 4.87 -16.83 0.85
N LYS A 174 4.05 -17.88 0.80
CA LYS A 174 4.28 -19.07 1.62
C LYS A 174 5.61 -19.74 1.25
N PHE A 175 6.29 -20.37 2.22
CA PHE A 175 7.52 -21.13 1.93
C PHE A 175 7.30 -22.22 0.90
N GLU A 176 6.11 -22.82 0.89
CA GLU A 176 5.68 -23.79 -0.13
C GLU A 176 5.65 -23.21 -1.55
N GLY A 177 5.51 -21.88 -1.70
CA GLY A 177 5.58 -21.19 -2.99
C GLY A 177 6.99 -20.89 -3.46
N ILE A 178 8.02 -21.08 -2.62
CA ILE A 178 9.42 -20.98 -3.01
C ILE A 178 9.81 -22.29 -3.70
N VAL A 179 10.03 -22.20 -5.00
CA VAL A 179 10.40 -23.35 -5.82
C VAL A 179 11.83 -23.79 -5.48
N GLY A 180 11.99 -25.00 -4.95
CA GLY A 180 13.27 -25.61 -4.62
C GLY A 180 13.07 -26.90 -3.82
N GLU A 181 13.55 -28.00 -4.36
CA GLU A 181 13.44 -29.35 -3.77
C GLU A 181 14.78 -29.90 -3.29
N SER A 182 15.88 -29.23 -3.60
CA SER A 182 17.21 -29.65 -3.19
C SER A 182 17.34 -29.69 -1.65
N PRO A 183 18.14 -30.63 -1.09
CA PRO A 183 18.33 -30.73 0.35
C PRO A 183 18.81 -29.43 0.98
N LYS A 184 19.77 -28.74 0.33
CA LYS A 184 20.30 -27.46 0.80
C LYS A 184 19.21 -26.39 0.90
N MET A 185 18.32 -26.32 -0.12
CA MET A 185 17.23 -25.33 -0.11
C MET A 185 16.18 -25.67 0.95
N ARG A 186 15.85 -26.94 1.13
CA ARG A 186 14.92 -27.39 2.18
C ARG A 186 15.43 -27.06 3.58
N ASP A 187 16.74 -27.18 3.84
CA ASP A 187 17.33 -26.80 5.13
C ASP A 187 17.21 -25.31 5.39
N VAL A 188 17.47 -24.45 4.39
CA VAL A 188 17.27 -23.00 4.50
C VAL A 188 15.80 -22.67 4.78
N LEU A 189 14.87 -23.27 4.05
CA LEU A 189 13.43 -23.03 4.24
C LEU A 189 12.96 -23.50 5.62
N ARG A 190 13.48 -24.62 6.13
CA ARG A 190 13.19 -25.10 7.49
C ARG A 190 13.66 -24.12 8.55
N LEU A 191 14.88 -23.59 8.44
CA LEU A 191 15.40 -22.57 9.35
C LEU A 191 14.61 -21.26 9.24
N ALA A 192 14.26 -20.84 8.03
CA ALA A 192 13.44 -19.65 7.80
C ALA A 192 12.05 -19.81 8.42
N ALA A 193 11.41 -20.97 8.31
CA ALA A 193 10.14 -21.26 8.95
C ALA A 193 10.23 -21.25 10.48
N ALA A 194 11.33 -21.74 11.05
CA ALA A 194 11.54 -21.73 12.49
C ALA A 194 11.76 -20.30 13.05
N VAL A 195 12.41 -19.41 12.29
CA VAL A 195 12.66 -18.03 12.72
C VAL A 195 11.52 -17.07 12.40
N ALA A 196 10.66 -17.38 11.44
CA ALA A 196 9.56 -16.51 11.02
C ALA A 196 8.66 -16.05 12.19
N PRO A 197 8.23 -16.92 13.13
CA PRO A 197 7.38 -16.52 14.25
C PRO A 197 8.07 -15.63 15.30
N THR A 198 9.38 -15.45 15.22
CA THR A 198 10.16 -14.66 16.19
C THR A 198 10.42 -13.24 15.68
N ASP A 199 10.80 -12.34 16.59
CA ASP A 199 11.28 -10.99 16.24
C ASP A 199 12.80 -10.92 16.01
N ALA A 200 13.49 -12.07 15.96
CA ALA A 200 14.92 -12.12 15.74
C ALA A 200 15.31 -11.47 14.40
N THR A 201 16.44 -10.77 14.42
CA THR A 201 17.08 -10.25 13.22
C THR A 201 17.58 -11.40 12.36
N VAL A 202 17.33 -11.35 11.06
CA VAL A 202 17.75 -12.38 10.10
C VAL A 202 18.74 -11.77 9.12
N LEU A 203 19.87 -12.44 8.91
CA LEU A 203 20.86 -12.06 7.91
C LEU A 203 20.92 -13.12 6.81
N ILE A 204 20.53 -12.74 5.59
CA ILE A 204 20.45 -13.63 4.43
C ILE A 204 21.69 -13.45 3.56
N TYR A 205 22.50 -14.49 3.46
CA TYR A 205 23.62 -14.56 2.52
C TYR A 205 23.18 -15.22 1.22
N GLY A 206 23.74 -14.78 0.10
CA GLY A 206 23.57 -15.44 -1.18
C GLY A 206 23.95 -14.55 -2.35
N GLU A 207 24.34 -15.17 -3.45
CA GLU A 207 24.68 -14.46 -4.68
C GLU A 207 23.48 -13.63 -5.21
N THR A 208 23.78 -12.69 -6.09
CA THR A 208 22.72 -11.92 -6.78
C THR A 208 21.82 -12.86 -7.56
N GLY A 209 20.50 -12.69 -7.44
CA GLY A 209 19.52 -13.53 -8.13
C GLY A 209 19.16 -14.86 -7.45
N THR A 210 19.71 -15.18 -6.27
CA THR A 210 19.38 -16.45 -5.55
C THR A 210 17.98 -16.44 -4.93
N GLY A 211 17.33 -15.27 -4.79
CA GLY A 211 15.99 -15.13 -4.20
C GLY A 211 15.98 -14.60 -2.78
N LYS A 212 16.98 -13.82 -2.37
CA LYS A 212 17.07 -13.23 -1.02
C LYS A 212 15.83 -12.44 -0.62
N GLU A 213 15.33 -11.57 -1.52
CA GLU A 213 14.11 -10.80 -1.26
C GLU A 213 12.87 -11.70 -1.13
N LEU A 214 12.77 -12.75 -1.96
CA LEU A 214 11.65 -13.68 -1.90
C LEU A 214 11.63 -14.41 -0.54
N LEU A 215 12.79 -14.85 -0.05
CA LEU A 215 12.91 -15.46 1.27
C LEU A 215 12.55 -14.47 2.39
N ALA A 216 13.03 -13.22 2.31
CA ALA A 216 12.69 -12.17 3.29
C ALA A 216 11.18 -11.90 3.33
N ARG A 217 10.51 -11.82 2.16
CA ARG A 217 9.05 -11.69 2.08
C ARG A 217 8.33 -12.88 2.70
N SER A 218 8.79 -14.10 2.43
CA SER A 218 8.20 -15.31 3.01
C SER A 218 8.34 -15.34 4.54
N ILE A 219 9.48 -14.91 5.07
CA ILE A 219 9.68 -14.75 6.52
C ILE A 219 8.70 -13.73 7.11
N HIS A 220 8.50 -12.58 6.45
CA HIS A 220 7.55 -11.56 6.90
C HIS A 220 6.11 -12.07 6.90
N PHE A 221 5.63 -12.63 5.77
CA PHE A 221 4.23 -13.07 5.63
C PHE A 221 3.88 -14.29 6.48
N GLN A 222 4.87 -14.98 7.04
CA GLN A 222 4.67 -16.07 8.01
C GLN A 222 5.04 -15.70 9.45
N SER A 223 5.23 -14.40 9.71
CA SER A 223 5.47 -13.84 11.04
C SER A 223 4.18 -13.29 11.68
N PRO A 224 4.18 -13.01 12.99
CA PRO A 224 3.10 -12.27 13.65
C PRO A 224 2.88 -10.87 13.06
N ARG A 225 3.87 -10.34 12.32
CA ARG A 225 3.85 -9.02 11.66
C ARG A 225 3.35 -9.06 10.21
N ALA A 226 2.78 -10.18 9.77
CA ALA A 226 2.32 -10.40 8.38
C ALA A 226 1.28 -9.36 7.88
N ASN A 227 0.51 -8.78 8.80
CA ASN A 227 -0.45 -7.72 8.49
C ASN A 227 0.17 -6.31 8.47
N GLY A 228 1.40 -6.17 8.95
CA GLY A 228 2.15 -4.92 8.94
C GLY A 228 2.83 -4.64 7.60
N PRO A 229 3.46 -3.48 7.45
CA PRO A 229 4.16 -3.12 6.22
C PRO A 229 5.44 -3.95 6.02
N PHE A 230 5.73 -4.32 4.77
CA PHE A 230 7.03 -4.85 4.35
C PHE A 230 7.77 -3.79 3.53
N VAL A 231 8.75 -3.14 4.14
CA VAL A 231 9.48 -2.02 3.55
C VAL A 231 10.82 -2.52 3.01
N VAL A 232 11.03 -2.35 1.71
CA VAL A 232 12.29 -2.74 1.03
C VAL A 232 13.19 -1.53 0.84
N VAL A 233 14.48 -1.68 1.18
CA VAL A 233 15.52 -0.68 0.94
C VAL A 233 16.75 -1.39 0.37
N ASN A 234 17.18 -1.01 -0.83
CA ASN A 234 18.45 -1.48 -1.39
C ASN A 234 19.53 -0.43 -1.06
N CYS A 235 20.46 -0.82 -0.18
CA CYS A 235 21.51 0.09 0.34
C CYS A 235 22.59 0.39 -0.70
N GLY A 236 22.79 -0.48 -1.71
CA GLY A 236 23.76 -0.27 -2.78
C GLY A 236 23.24 0.57 -3.95
N ALA A 237 21.93 0.65 -4.12
CA ALA A 237 21.32 1.37 -5.24
C ALA A 237 21.11 2.87 -4.99
N ILE A 238 21.17 3.32 -3.74
CA ILE A 238 20.87 4.69 -3.32
C ILE A 238 22.17 5.38 -2.91
N PRO A 239 22.48 6.60 -3.43
CA PRO A 239 23.62 7.39 -2.94
C PRO A 239 23.56 7.62 -1.42
N GLU A 240 24.71 7.60 -0.74
CA GLU A 240 24.81 7.63 0.73
C GLU A 240 24.00 8.77 1.38
N THR A 241 24.10 9.99 0.85
CA THR A 241 23.39 11.16 1.37
C THR A 241 21.86 11.04 1.26
N LEU A 242 21.38 10.36 0.22
CA LEU A 242 19.96 10.08 0.03
C LEU A 242 19.50 8.86 0.86
N LEU A 243 20.38 7.87 1.03
CA LEU A 243 20.07 6.68 1.83
C LEU A 243 19.78 7.06 3.28
N GLU A 244 20.51 8.00 3.85
CA GLU A 244 20.30 8.50 5.20
C GLU A 244 18.91 9.13 5.35
N THR A 245 18.54 10.03 4.44
CA THR A 245 17.24 10.70 4.45
C THR A 245 16.09 9.76 4.13
N GLU A 246 16.32 8.74 3.31
CA GLU A 246 15.32 7.70 3.04
C GLU A 246 15.09 6.80 4.27
N LEU A 247 16.16 6.33 4.93
CA LEU A 247 16.04 5.42 6.07
C LEU A 247 15.44 6.10 7.31
N PHE A 248 15.97 7.28 7.66
CA PHE A 248 15.63 7.95 8.93
C PHE A 248 14.66 9.12 8.77
N GLY A 249 14.43 9.60 7.54
CA GLY A 249 13.65 10.80 7.29
C GLY A 249 14.44 12.07 7.53
N HIS A 250 13.82 13.22 7.27
CA HIS A 250 14.44 14.53 7.54
C HIS A 250 13.40 15.55 8.01
N GLU A 251 13.84 16.51 8.80
CA GLU A 251 13.06 17.67 9.17
C GLU A 251 13.18 18.77 8.13
N LYS A 252 12.20 19.68 8.10
CA LYS A 252 12.24 20.86 7.25
C LYS A 252 13.48 21.69 7.56
N GLY A 253 14.27 22.01 6.51
CA GLY A 253 15.51 22.80 6.66
C GLY A 253 16.75 21.98 6.99
N ALA A 254 16.69 20.65 7.02
CA ALA A 254 17.84 19.78 7.29
C ALA A 254 18.98 19.95 6.26
N PHE A 255 18.64 20.33 5.03
CA PHE A 255 19.56 20.66 3.93
C PHE A 255 18.91 21.66 2.98
N THR A 256 19.68 22.24 2.06
CA THR A 256 19.25 23.37 1.21
C THR A 256 17.97 23.14 0.41
N SER A 257 17.65 21.89 0.04
CA SER A 257 16.44 21.51 -0.69
C SER A 257 15.33 20.89 0.19
N ALA A 258 15.48 20.82 1.51
CA ALA A 258 14.50 20.27 2.44
C ALA A 258 13.35 21.26 2.74
N ILE A 259 12.45 21.45 1.78
CA ILE A 259 11.31 22.39 1.89
C ILE A 259 10.25 21.86 2.87
N THR A 260 10.05 20.54 2.92
CA THR A 260 9.09 19.84 3.77
C THR A 260 9.79 18.76 4.59
N SER A 261 9.21 18.34 5.71
CA SER A 261 9.66 17.14 6.43
C SER A 261 9.31 15.86 5.66
N HIS A 262 10.12 14.83 5.81
CA HIS A 262 9.92 13.52 5.19
C HIS A 262 9.99 12.39 6.21
N VAL A 263 9.01 11.49 6.15
CA VAL A 263 8.93 10.32 7.02
C VAL A 263 9.83 9.21 6.49
N GLY A 264 10.76 8.72 7.34
CA GLY A 264 11.73 7.71 6.97
C GLY A 264 11.16 6.30 6.78
N ARG A 265 11.96 5.41 6.20
CA ARG A 265 11.60 4.00 5.95
C ARG A 265 11.41 3.23 7.26
N PHE A 266 12.17 3.54 8.30
CA PHE A 266 11.98 2.93 9.62
C PHE A 266 10.64 3.32 10.24
N GLU A 267 10.23 4.56 10.16
CA GLU A 267 8.90 5.00 10.62
C GLU A 267 7.78 4.33 9.81
N ARG A 268 7.94 4.21 8.47
CA ARG A 268 6.99 3.51 7.59
C ARG A 268 6.91 2.01 7.86
N GLY A 269 7.99 1.44 8.41
CA GLY A 269 8.08 0.03 8.80
C GLY A 269 7.51 -0.29 10.16
N GLN A 270 6.89 0.70 10.84
CA GLN A 270 6.32 0.53 12.19
C GLN A 270 5.39 -0.68 12.26
N ASP A 271 5.59 -1.53 13.27
CA ASP A 271 4.87 -2.79 13.51
C ASP A 271 4.93 -3.81 12.36
N GLY A 272 5.84 -3.58 11.40
CA GLY A 272 6.09 -4.42 10.25
C GLY A 272 7.52 -4.96 10.20
N THR A 273 8.03 -5.10 8.97
CA THR A 273 9.40 -5.58 8.70
C THR A 273 10.08 -4.64 7.71
N ILE A 274 11.32 -4.27 8.01
CA ILE A 274 12.21 -3.58 7.08
C ILE A 274 13.22 -4.60 6.52
N PHE A 275 13.32 -4.67 5.20
CA PHE A 275 14.28 -5.50 4.48
C PHE A 275 15.38 -4.61 3.89
N LEU A 276 16.62 -4.81 4.36
CA LEU A 276 17.81 -4.07 3.96
C LEU A 276 18.63 -4.96 3.02
N ASP A 277 18.52 -4.75 1.71
CA ASP A 277 19.32 -5.47 0.73
C ASP A 277 20.67 -4.79 0.51
N GLU A 278 21.69 -5.60 0.18
CA GLU A 278 23.06 -5.16 -0.06
C GLU A 278 23.63 -4.37 1.15
N ILE A 279 23.41 -4.88 2.37
CA ILE A 279 23.80 -4.21 3.62
C ILE A 279 25.32 -3.93 3.69
N ALA A 280 26.15 -4.73 3.02
CA ALA A 280 27.59 -4.56 2.95
C ALA A 280 28.03 -3.27 2.23
N ASP A 281 27.15 -2.64 1.46
CA ASP A 281 27.43 -1.39 0.73
C ASP A 281 27.13 -0.12 1.54
N MET A 282 26.63 -0.29 2.75
CA MET A 282 26.37 0.82 3.67
C MET A 282 27.67 1.40 4.20
N SER A 283 27.79 2.74 4.21
CA SER A 283 28.96 3.44 4.77
C SER A 283 29.09 3.23 6.28
N LEU A 284 30.28 3.40 6.82
CA LEU A 284 30.55 3.24 8.25
C LEU A 284 29.70 4.19 9.13
N SER A 285 29.44 5.41 8.66
CA SER A 285 28.58 6.37 9.35
C SER A 285 27.14 5.88 9.49
N MET A 286 26.61 5.30 8.42
CA MET A 286 25.28 4.71 8.38
C MET A 286 25.19 3.43 9.21
N GLN A 287 26.26 2.62 9.23
CA GLN A 287 26.33 1.42 10.07
C GLN A 287 26.21 1.77 11.56
N VAL A 288 26.80 2.88 12.01
CA VAL A 288 26.66 3.37 13.41
C VAL A 288 25.20 3.70 13.72
N LYS A 289 24.51 4.43 12.82
CA LYS A 289 23.12 4.78 13.01
C LYS A 289 22.21 3.56 13.02
N LEU A 290 22.45 2.60 12.11
CA LEU A 290 21.72 1.34 12.07
C LEU A 290 21.91 0.52 13.36
N LEU A 291 23.14 0.46 13.88
CA LEU A 291 23.44 -0.23 15.14
C LEU A 291 22.61 0.35 16.29
N ARG A 292 22.51 1.69 16.38
CA ARG A 292 21.68 2.36 17.39
C ARG A 292 20.21 1.95 17.26
N VAL A 293 19.66 1.91 16.05
CA VAL A 293 18.28 1.43 15.82
C VAL A 293 18.08 -0.01 16.28
N LEU A 294 19.03 -0.90 16.00
CA LEU A 294 18.94 -2.31 16.41
C LEU A 294 19.05 -2.51 17.92
N GLN A 295 19.74 -1.61 18.64
CA GLN A 295 19.97 -1.69 20.08
C GLN A 295 18.89 -0.97 20.87
N GLU A 296 18.60 0.28 20.49
CA GLU A 296 17.76 1.20 21.28
C GLU A 296 16.31 1.26 20.76
N ARG A 297 16.05 0.78 19.54
CA ARG A 297 14.74 0.88 18.87
C ARG A 297 14.27 2.32 18.67
N VAL A 298 15.22 3.26 18.53
CA VAL A 298 14.98 4.68 18.38
C VAL A 298 15.70 5.20 17.14
N ILE A 299 15.08 6.11 16.44
CA ILE A 299 15.69 6.89 15.35
C ILE A 299 15.60 8.39 15.64
N GLU A 300 16.45 9.16 14.96
CA GLU A 300 16.36 10.61 14.87
C GLU A 300 16.34 11.01 13.39
N ARG A 301 15.47 11.93 13.02
CA ARG A 301 15.44 12.46 11.66
C ARG A 301 16.65 13.34 11.39
N VAL A 302 17.11 13.35 10.14
CA VAL A 302 18.21 14.23 9.73
C VAL A 302 17.82 15.70 9.95
N GLY A 303 18.67 16.44 10.64
CA GLY A 303 18.41 17.83 11.04
C GLY A 303 17.48 18.01 12.23
N GLY A 304 17.04 16.92 12.86
CA GLY A 304 16.24 16.92 14.08
C GLY A 304 16.95 16.21 15.24
N ASN A 305 16.56 16.52 16.48
CA ASN A 305 17.09 15.90 17.69
C ASN A 305 15.99 15.17 18.49
N LYS A 306 14.80 14.99 17.91
CA LYS A 306 13.70 14.33 18.59
C LYS A 306 13.82 12.82 18.40
N PRO A 307 13.93 12.02 19.49
CA PRO A 307 13.91 10.57 19.39
C PRO A 307 12.50 10.10 19.00
N ILE A 308 12.45 9.13 18.10
CA ILE A 308 11.21 8.49 17.59
C ILE A 308 11.35 6.99 17.80
N ASP A 309 10.44 6.41 18.57
CA ASP A 309 10.42 4.97 18.82
C ASP A 309 10.01 4.20 17.57
N VAL A 310 10.74 3.14 17.24
CA VAL A 310 10.53 2.32 16.05
C VAL A 310 10.44 0.85 16.43
N ASN A 311 9.30 0.24 16.15
CA ASN A 311 9.07 -1.18 16.34
C ASN A 311 9.05 -1.92 14.99
N ALA A 312 10.15 -1.89 14.26
CA ALA A 312 10.31 -2.65 13.03
C ALA A 312 11.20 -3.88 13.22
N ARG A 313 10.79 -5.05 12.68
CA ARG A 313 11.67 -6.20 12.56
C ARG A 313 12.65 -5.97 11.42
N VAL A 314 13.92 -6.30 11.63
CA VAL A 314 14.95 -6.12 10.60
C VAL A 314 15.32 -7.46 9.98
N VAL A 315 15.28 -7.52 8.65
CA VAL A 315 15.84 -8.60 7.83
C VAL A 315 16.87 -7.96 6.91
N ALA A 316 18.12 -8.41 6.97
CA ALA A 316 19.20 -7.90 6.13
C ALA A 316 19.66 -8.94 5.11
N ALA A 317 20.17 -8.49 3.97
CA ALA A 317 20.71 -9.38 2.97
C ALA A 317 22.01 -8.84 2.38
N THR A 318 22.88 -9.75 1.94
CA THR A 318 24.15 -9.41 1.27
C THR A 318 24.60 -10.54 0.35
N ASN A 319 25.32 -10.16 -0.71
CA ASN A 319 26.07 -11.08 -1.57
C ASN A 319 27.58 -11.08 -1.24
N LYS A 320 28.05 -10.23 -0.31
CA LYS A 320 29.45 -10.06 0.06
C LYS A 320 29.79 -10.80 1.34
N ASP A 321 31.04 -11.21 1.46
CA ASP A 321 31.59 -11.77 2.69
C ASP A 321 31.81 -10.66 3.72
N LEU A 322 30.91 -10.60 4.72
CA LEU A 322 31.00 -9.58 5.78
C LEU A 322 32.23 -9.79 6.69
N LYS A 323 32.69 -11.03 6.89
CA LYS A 323 33.91 -11.28 7.70
C LYS A 323 35.13 -10.68 7.04
N LYS A 324 35.24 -10.83 5.72
CA LYS A 324 36.30 -10.17 4.95
C LYS A 324 36.13 -8.65 4.97
N ALA A 325 34.92 -8.13 4.84
CA ALA A 325 34.64 -6.69 4.94
C ALA A 325 35.00 -6.11 6.31
N ILE A 326 34.85 -6.87 7.40
CA ILE A 326 35.29 -6.50 8.76
C ILE A 326 36.84 -6.43 8.82
N ALA A 327 37.52 -7.47 8.32
CA ALA A 327 38.99 -7.48 8.27
C ALA A 327 39.57 -6.31 7.45
N ASP A 328 38.88 -5.91 6.39
CA ASP A 328 39.23 -4.76 5.53
C ASP A 328 38.83 -3.39 6.15
N GLY A 329 38.21 -3.35 7.32
CA GLY A 329 37.73 -2.13 7.97
C GLY A 329 36.54 -1.44 7.29
N ARG A 330 35.84 -2.14 6.37
CA ARG A 330 34.68 -1.62 5.62
C ARG A 330 33.35 -1.91 6.28
N PHE A 331 33.31 -2.86 7.22
CA PHE A 331 32.12 -3.22 7.97
C PHE A 331 32.42 -3.34 9.45
N ARG A 332 31.53 -2.88 10.31
CA ARG A 332 31.72 -2.91 11.76
C ARG A 332 31.39 -4.29 12.33
N GLU A 333 32.23 -4.77 13.19
CA GLU A 333 32.07 -6.07 13.85
C GLU A 333 30.87 -6.09 14.81
N ASP A 334 30.63 -4.99 15.55
CA ASP A 334 29.49 -4.86 16.47
C ASP A 334 28.15 -4.93 15.73
N LEU A 335 28.03 -4.28 14.58
CA LEU A 335 26.85 -4.36 13.73
C LEU A 335 26.64 -5.78 13.17
N TYR A 336 27.73 -6.44 12.76
CA TYR A 336 27.68 -7.83 12.25
C TYR A 336 27.02 -8.76 13.28
N TYR A 337 27.46 -8.78 14.52
CA TYR A 337 26.88 -9.64 15.55
C TYR A 337 25.43 -9.30 15.87
N ARG A 338 25.01 -8.05 15.72
CA ARG A 338 23.63 -7.64 15.93
C ARG A 338 22.71 -8.01 14.76
N LEU A 339 23.25 -8.07 13.54
CA LEU A 339 22.51 -8.51 12.34
C LEU A 339 22.48 -10.04 12.21
N ALA A 340 23.59 -10.71 12.51
CA ALA A 340 23.76 -12.16 12.31
C ALA A 340 23.22 -12.99 13.48
N VAL A 341 22.09 -12.58 14.08
CA VAL A 341 21.42 -13.39 15.13
C VAL A 341 20.94 -14.71 14.53
N MET A 342 20.35 -14.67 13.33
CA MET A 342 20.01 -15.87 12.57
C MET A 342 20.53 -15.74 11.14
N PRO A 343 21.71 -16.28 10.85
CA PRO A 343 22.24 -16.31 9.48
C PRO A 343 21.57 -17.41 8.65
N LEU A 344 21.13 -17.05 7.45
CA LEU A 344 20.58 -17.98 6.45
C LEU A 344 21.40 -17.87 5.17
N GLU A 345 21.89 -18.98 4.65
CA GLU A 345 22.70 -19.00 3.44
C GLU A 345 21.93 -19.64 2.29
N LEU A 346 21.56 -18.82 1.29
CA LEU A 346 20.89 -19.28 0.08
C LEU A 346 21.93 -19.88 -0.89
N PRO A 347 21.81 -21.17 -1.27
CA PRO A 347 22.74 -21.80 -2.19
C PRO A 347 22.62 -21.18 -3.59
N ALA A 348 23.76 -21.00 -4.26
CA ALA A 348 23.78 -20.62 -5.66
C ALA A 348 23.12 -21.71 -6.53
N LEU A 349 22.58 -21.33 -7.70
CA LEU A 349 21.85 -22.28 -8.55
C LEU A 349 22.73 -23.47 -9.02
N ARG A 350 24.04 -23.24 -9.20
CA ARG A 350 25.01 -24.30 -9.53
C ARG A 350 25.17 -25.34 -8.41
N ASP A 351 24.87 -25.00 -7.16
CA ASP A 351 24.99 -25.86 -5.99
C ASP A 351 23.69 -26.61 -5.66
N ARG A 352 22.61 -26.33 -6.44
CA ARG A 352 21.26 -26.94 -6.36
C ARG A 352 20.75 -27.31 -7.75
N LYS A 353 21.54 -28.15 -8.44
CA LYS A 353 21.25 -28.51 -9.83
C LYS A 353 19.90 -29.19 -10.02
N GLU A 354 19.42 -29.90 -9.01
CA GLU A 354 18.12 -30.57 -8.98
C GLU A 354 16.98 -29.54 -9.13
N ASP A 355 17.16 -28.32 -8.64
CA ASP A 355 16.16 -27.27 -8.70
C ASP A 355 16.06 -26.60 -10.09
N ILE A 356 17.08 -26.75 -10.96
CA ILE A 356 17.12 -26.06 -12.26
C ILE A 356 15.91 -26.44 -13.12
N GLN A 357 15.60 -27.73 -13.20
CA GLN A 357 14.50 -28.20 -14.04
C GLN A 357 13.14 -27.71 -13.49
N VAL A 358 12.95 -27.81 -12.19
CA VAL A 358 11.70 -27.40 -11.51
C VAL A 358 11.48 -25.89 -11.66
N LEU A 359 12.55 -25.08 -11.46
CA LEU A 359 12.51 -23.63 -11.67
C LEU A 359 12.21 -23.26 -13.12
N ALA A 360 12.83 -23.95 -14.07
CA ALA A 360 12.60 -23.71 -15.48
C ALA A 360 11.13 -23.97 -15.87
N TYR A 361 10.55 -25.09 -15.42
CA TYR A 361 9.12 -25.39 -15.64
C TYR A 361 8.22 -24.36 -14.95
N HIS A 362 8.54 -23.96 -13.73
CA HIS A 362 7.78 -22.92 -13.02
C HIS A 362 7.74 -21.61 -13.83
N PHE A 363 8.89 -21.13 -14.30
CA PHE A 363 8.93 -19.88 -15.08
C PHE A 363 8.25 -20.01 -16.43
N VAL A 364 8.42 -21.14 -17.13
CA VAL A 364 7.71 -21.37 -18.40
C VAL A 364 6.20 -21.32 -18.19
N ASN A 365 5.68 -22.02 -17.18
CA ASN A 365 4.24 -21.99 -16.91
C ASN A 365 3.75 -20.58 -16.54
N LYS A 366 4.49 -19.88 -15.67
CA LYS A 366 4.16 -18.51 -15.27
C LYS A 366 4.06 -17.56 -16.46
N TYR A 367 5.06 -17.58 -17.34
CA TYR A 367 5.09 -16.70 -18.50
C TYR A 367 4.21 -17.18 -19.65
N ALA A 368 3.99 -18.49 -19.81
CA ALA A 368 3.05 -19.01 -20.77
C ALA A 368 1.62 -18.49 -20.52
N VAL A 369 1.20 -18.51 -19.26
CA VAL A 369 -0.10 -17.92 -18.84
C VAL A 369 -0.11 -16.41 -19.10
N ALA A 370 0.93 -15.69 -18.68
CA ALA A 370 1.00 -14.23 -18.82
C ALA A 370 0.96 -13.78 -20.30
N PHE A 371 1.56 -14.55 -21.22
CA PHE A 371 1.59 -14.24 -22.64
C PHE A 371 0.52 -14.96 -23.48
N GLY A 372 -0.37 -15.73 -22.85
CA GLY A 372 -1.42 -16.51 -23.53
C GLY A 372 -0.86 -17.56 -24.50
N LYS A 373 0.38 -18.06 -24.27
CA LYS A 373 1.05 -19.03 -25.14
C LYS A 373 0.99 -20.44 -24.54
N ARG A 374 0.68 -21.43 -25.33
CA ARG A 374 0.80 -22.84 -24.94
C ARG A 374 2.20 -23.34 -25.25
N ILE A 375 3.03 -23.47 -24.20
CA ILE A 375 4.39 -24.03 -24.32
C ILE A 375 4.33 -25.49 -23.81
N LYS A 376 4.78 -26.45 -24.63
CA LYS A 376 4.66 -27.89 -24.31
C LYS A 376 5.82 -28.43 -23.45
N GLY A 377 6.90 -27.65 -23.28
CA GLY A 377 8.06 -28.06 -22.48
C GLY A 377 9.39 -27.62 -23.09
N PHE A 378 10.48 -28.16 -22.57
CA PHE A 378 11.84 -27.90 -23.03
C PHE A 378 12.29 -28.98 -24.00
N THR A 379 13.15 -28.61 -24.96
CA THR A 379 13.84 -29.60 -25.81
C THR A 379 15.00 -30.25 -25.01
N PRO A 380 15.36 -31.50 -25.31
CA PRO A 380 16.43 -32.22 -24.58
C PRO A 380 17.79 -31.52 -24.59
N SER A 381 18.06 -30.62 -25.53
CA SER A 381 19.29 -29.81 -25.63
C SER A 381 19.53 -28.87 -24.43
N TRP A 382 18.51 -28.61 -23.60
CA TRP A 382 18.65 -27.81 -22.36
C TRP A 382 19.11 -28.63 -21.14
N SER A 383 19.15 -29.95 -21.25
CA SER A 383 19.65 -30.83 -20.19
C SER A 383 21.18 -30.94 -20.14
N THR A 384 21.90 -30.33 -21.09
CA THR A 384 23.36 -30.29 -21.08
C THR A 384 23.84 -29.20 -20.11
N PRO A 385 24.69 -29.50 -19.11
CA PRO A 385 25.24 -28.49 -18.22
C PRO A 385 26.01 -27.46 -19.03
N CYS A 386 25.71 -26.17 -18.80
CA CYS A 386 26.61 -25.11 -19.25
C CYS A 386 27.95 -25.22 -18.50
N SER A 387 28.83 -26.13 -18.95
CA SER A 387 30.25 -26.05 -18.66
C SER A 387 30.75 -24.80 -19.35
N GLY A 388 31.18 -23.82 -18.57
CA GLY A 388 31.64 -22.54 -19.05
C GLY A 388 32.73 -22.66 -20.10
N SER A 389 32.40 -22.45 -21.31
CA SER A 389 33.26 -21.97 -22.37
C SER A 389 32.40 -21.16 -23.31
N SER A 390 32.77 -19.92 -23.46
CA SER A 390 32.20 -18.94 -24.38
C SER A 390 32.39 -19.39 -25.83
N SER A 391 31.47 -20.21 -26.32
CA SER A 391 31.33 -20.44 -27.76
C SER A 391 29.89 -20.81 -28.04
N TRP A 392 29.17 -19.88 -28.59
CA TRP A 392 27.97 -20.16 -29.34
C TRP A 392 28.33 -21.16 -30.43
N PRO A 393 27.58 -22.26 -30.66
CA PRO A 393 27.85 -23.14 -31.78
C PRO A 393 27.79 -22.32 -33.06
N PRO A 394 28.79 -22.52 -33.98
CA PRO A 394 28.77 -21.85 -35.27
C PRO A 394 27.47 -22.22 -35.98
N GLY A 395 26.74 -21.22 -36.47
CA GLY A 395 25.50 -21.41 -37.18
C GLY A 395 25.69 -22.35 -38.35
N ASN A 396 25.05 -23.50 -38.33
CA ASN A 396 24.86 -24.34 -39.47
C ASN A 396 24.03 -23.56 -40.49
N SER A 397 24.69 -23.07 -41.50
CA SER A 397 24.10 -22.50 -42.72
C SER A 397 23.46 -23.63 -43.55
N SER A 398 22.32 -24.13 -43.09
CA SER A 398 21.38 -24.84 -43.95
C SER A 398 20.08 -24.04 -43.91
N THR A 399 19.95 -23.19 -44.89
CA THR A 399 18.74 -22.46 -45.27
C THR A 399 17.55 -23.41 -45.38
N PRO A 400 16.52 -23.30 -44.53
CA PRO A 400 15.23 -23.87 -44.89
C PRO A 400 14.57 -22.92 -45.90
N ARG A 401 14.12 -23.52 -46.99
CA ARG A 401 13.38 -22.89 -48.07
C ARG A 401 12.30 -21.96 -47.53
N ARG A 402 12.24 -20.79 -48.08
CA ARG A 402 11.16 -19.80 -47.95
C ARG A 402 9.82 -20.47 -48.28
N SER A 403 8.99 -20.65 -47.27
CA SER A 403 7.55 -20.76 -47.45
C SER A 403 6.90 -19.63 -46.65
N GLY A 404 6.44 -18.65 -47.39
CA GLY A 404 5.33 -17.72 -47.18
C GLY A 404 5.10 -17.18 -45.79
N TRP A 405 5.89 -16.17 -45.38
CA TRP A 405 5.43 -15.20 -44.36
C TRP A 405 5.12 -13.90 -45.07
N THR A 406 3.83 -13.64 -45.31
CA THR A 406 3.36 -12.31 -45.71
C THR A 406 3.52 -11.39 -44.53
N ASN A 407 4.43 -10.42 -44.65
CA ASN A 407 4.58 -9.29 -43.78
C ASN A 407 3.33 -8.38 -43.87
N SER A 408 2.36 -8.59 -43.01
CA SER A 408 1.37 -7.56 -42.70
C SER A 408 1.92 -6.70 -41.55
N ARG A 409 2.51 -5.56 -41.90
CA ARG A 409 2.86 -4.50 -40.96
C ARG A 409 1.57 -4.04 -40.27
N PRO A 410 1.56 -3.89 -38.93
CA PRO A 410 0.48 -3.18 -38.24
C PRO A 410 0.53 -1.71 -38.66
N ARG A 411 -0.61 -1.17 -39.10
CA ARG A 411 -0.79 0.27 -39.38
C ARG A 411 -0.41 1.07 -38.13
N GLU A 412 0.60 1.90 -38.25
CA GLU A 412 0.90 2.98 -37.32
C GLU A 412 -0.31 3.90 -37.21
N ARG A 413 -0.91 3.96 -36.02
CA ARG A 413 -1.82 5.05 -35.66
C ARG A 413 -0.99 6.29 -35.39
N SER A 414 -1.09 7.25 -36.32
CA SER A 414 -0.52 8.58 -36.23
C SER A 414 -1.06 9.31 -34.98
N PHE A 415 -0.19 9.58 -34.01
CA PHE A 415 -0.44 10.58 -32.96
C PHE A 415 -0.19 11.98 -33.54
N PRO A 416 -1.03 12.99 -33.30
CA PRO A 416 -0.80 14.34 -33.77
C PRO A 416 0.41 14.96 -33.05
N ARG A 417 1.36 15.44 -33.86
CA ARG A 417 2.48 16.28 -33.40
C ARG A 417 1.95 17.55 -32.73
N ARG A 418 2.23 17.75 -31.47
CA ARG A 418 2.20 19.08 -30.84
C ARG A 418 3.47 19.82 -31.22
N SER A 419 3.31 20.74 -32.12
CA SER A 419 4.30 21.78 -32.48
C SER A 419 4.22 22.94 -31.48
N ARG A 420 5.37 23.60 -31.30
CA ARG A 420 5.62 24.92 -30.68
C ARG A 420 5.81 24.95 -29.18
N TRP A 421 7.06 24.89 -28.80
CA TRP A 421 7.72 25.82 -27.86
C TRP A 421 9.22 25.77 -28.16
N ALA A 422 9.66 26.60 -29.11
CA ALA A 422 11.06 27.01 -29.23
C ALA A 422 11.05 28.52 -29.54
N THR A 423 12.01 29.19 -28.97
CA THR A 423 12.36 30.60 -29.05
C THR A 423 11.74 31.55 -28.03
N LEU A 424 12.54 31.80 -26.99
CA LEU A 424 12.84 33.13 -26.51
C LEU A 424 14.03 33.02 -25.51
N ASN A 425 15.22 33.11 -26.11
CA ASN A 425 16.43 33.41 -25.34
C ASN A 425 17.29 34.28 -26.26
N ALA A 426 17.31 35.58 -26.05
CA ALA A 426 18.38 36.48 -26.46
C ALA A 426 18.26 37.85 -25.77
N GLY A 427 19.20 38.13 -24.93
CA GLY A 427 19.78 39.48 -24.82
C GLY A 427 19.20 40.40 -23.78
N THR A 428 19.93 40.60 -22.68
CA THR A 428 20.46 41.93 -22.39
C THR A 428 21.58 41.84 -21.35
N SER A 429 22.71 42.34 -21.80
CA SER A 429 23.95 42.60 -21.11
C SER A 429 23.82 43.66 -19.99
N MET A 430 24.69 43.50 -18.97
CA MET A 430 25.06 44.56 -18.01
C MET A 430 25.56 45.87 -18.71
N PRO A 431 25.54 47.02 -17.99
CA PRO A 431 26.76 47.39 -17.31
C PRO A 431 26.60 48.13 -15.94
N SER A 432 27.72 48.14 -15.22
CA SER A 432 28.23 48.90 -14.08
C SER A 432 27.43 48.93 -12.79
#